data_41a53405bdeb412e1874912fca4d47cd
#
_entry.id   41a53405bdeb412e1874912fca4d47cd
#
_cell.length_a   1.000
_cell.length_b   1.000
_cell.length_c   1.000
_cell.angle_alpha   90.00
_cell.angle_beta   90.00
_cell.angle_gamma   90.00
#
_symmetry.space_group_name_H-M   'P 1'
#
loop_
_entity.id
_entity.type
_entity.pdbx_description
1 polymer ?
#
loop_
_entity_poly.entity_id
_entity_poly.type
_entity_poly.pdbx_seq_one_letter_code
_entity_poly.pdbx_strand_id
1 'polypeptide(L)'
;MKGFPKALHTRRIYTGESLRYLRNPNAPESQATIPVASPDQALFEALIMERVMAGQGFLAHPLGVSHVRILADGQLAVHLDAPERDMRHGPLDETMAQHLLPCGEPGEWFCGVAGLRVVAVEGSSLTIGMAGTTARLILIAHTGWTKWLARKKKSAIALGELPLWEAPGITAGELESIPPQIRRLAWLGSGLLRRIALFHNVGNAYWVKGWTMGDHWKIEMFIHPDLDPGHDNFVDWLTLPPYGLSLQSEYRSCTCNRSVGHLRGCWQELTHRDDPQAGVLQLRFHMSDVGIRWGRRLADSGARSSWLSRTGLS
;
A
#
# COMPACT_ATOMS: atom_id res chain seq x y z
N MET A 1 7.46 -29.77 -19.49
CA MET A 1 7.59 -28.60 -18.58
C MET A 1 6.86 -28.94 -17.29
N LYS A 2 7.55 -29.01 -16.14
CA LYS A 2 6.87 -29.18 -14.83
C LYS A 2 6.01 -27.95 -14.60
N GLY A 3 4.71 -28.15 -14.33
CA GLY A 3 3.76 -27.06 -14.09
C GLY A 3 4.25 -26.17 -12.92
N PHE A 4 3.96 -24.87 -12.99
CA PHE A 4 4.28 -23.91 -11.94
C PHE A 4 3.46 -24.30 -10.68
N PRO A 5 4.08 -24.42 -9.48
CA PRO A 5 3.36 -24.78 -8.28
C PRO A 5 2.19 -23.82 -8.03
N LYS A 6 0.99 -24.35 -7.85
CA LYS A 6 -0.25 -23.58 -7.62
C LYS A 6 -0.07 -22.53 -6.51
N ALA A 7 0.66 -22.90 -5.45
CA ALA A 7 0.98 -22.02 -4.32
C ALA A 7 1.68 -20.72 -4.73
N LEU A 8 2.70 -20.79 -5.59
CA LEU A 8 3.43 -19.61 -6.05
C LEU A 8 2.59 -18.73 -6.98
N HIS A 9 1.72 -19.35 -7.79
CA HIS A 9 0.77 -18.59 -8.61
C HIS A 9 -0.23 -17.83 -7.72
N THR A 10 -0.76 -18.47 -6.70
CA THR A 10 -1.65 -17.84 -5.73
C THR A 10 -0.95 -16.69 -5.01
N ARG A 11 0.26 -16.91 -4.46
CA ARG A 11 1.04 -15.86 -3.81
C ARG A 11 1.22 -14.62 -4.71
N ARG A 12 1.50 -14.83 -5.99
CA ARG A 12 1.63 -13.74 -6.95
C ARG A 12 0.39 -12.85 -7.04
N ILE A 13 -0.80 -13.42 -6.92
CA ILE A 13 -2.05 -12.64 -6.96
C ILE A 13 -2.10 -11.65 -5.78
N TYR A 14 -1.63 -12.05 -4.61
CA TYR A 14 -1.59 -11.21 -3.43
C TYR A 14 -0.50 -10.15 -3.46
N THR A 15 0.71 -10.53 -3.86
CA THR A 15 1.91 -9.70 -3.72
C THR A 15 2.26 -8.93 -4.99
N GLY A 16 1.83 -9.42 -6.17
CA GLY A 16 2.23 -8.90 -7.47
C GLY A 16 3.63 -9.35 -7.93
N GLU A 17 4.36 -10.16 -7.15
CA GLU A 17 5.71 -10.64 -7.47
C GLU A 17 5.78 -11.27 -8.86
N SER A 18 6.86 -10.99 -9.59
CA SER A 18 7.04 -11.56 -10.92
C SER A 18 7.31 -13.06 -10.86
N LEU A 19 6.86 -13.81 -11.88
CA LEU A 19 7.16 -15.24 -11.99
C LEU A 19 8.66 -15.53 -12.06
N ARG A 20 9.45 -14.62 -12.64
CA ARG A 20 10.91 -14.75 -12.71
C ARG A 20 11.52 -14.72 -11.31
N TYR A 21 11.05 -13.84 -10.43
CA TYR A 21 11.51 -13.77 -9.04
C TYR A 21 11.13 -15.04 -8.27
N LEU A 22 9.86 -15.46 -8.35
CA LEU A 22 9.36 -16.63 -7.64
C LEU A 22 9.98 -17.97 -8.09
N ARG A 23 10.59 -17.99 -9.28
CA ARG A 23 11.32 -19.16 -9.82
C ARG A 23 12.80 -19.18 -9.45
N ASN A 24 13.31 -18.14 -8.81
CA ASN A 24 14.69 -18.10 -8.40
C ASN A 24 14.95 -19.22 -7.37
N PRO A 25 15.86 -20.17 -7.61
CA PRO A 25 16.16 -21.26 -6.68
C PRO A 25 16.73 -20.75 -5.34
N ASN A 26 17.27 -19.52 -5.33
CA ASN A 26 17.74 -18.85 -4.12
C ASN A 26 16.61 -18.06 -3.40
N ALA A 27 15.41 -17.98 -4.00
CA ALA A 27 14.26 -17.48 -3.26
C ALA A 27 13.89 -18.55 -2.21
N PRO A 28 13.73 -18.16 -0.95
CA PRO A 28 13.44 -19.14 0.10
C PRO A 28 12.18 -19.93 -0.26
N GLU A 29 12.33 -21.23 -0.54
CA GLU A 29 11.21 -22.15 -0.85
C GLU A 29 10.16 -22.22 0.26
N SER A 30 10.55 -21.82 1.47
CA SER A 30 9.67 -21.73 2.64
C SER A 30 8.53 -20.70 2.51
N GLN A 31 8.50 -19.91 1.43
CA GLN A 31 7.53 -18.81 1.27
C GLN A 31 6.34 -19.17 0.37
N ALA A 32 5.81 -20.38 0.46
CA ALA A 32 4.51 -20.68 -0.13
C ALA A 32 3.37 -19.84 0.50
N THR A 33 3.59 -19.24 1.67
CA THR A 33 2.65 -18.38 2.39
C THR A 33 3.15 -16.93 2.44
N ILE A 34 2.30 -16.03 2.88
CA ILE A 34 2.66 -14.64 3.19
C ILE A 34 2.92 -14.57 4.70
N PRO A 35 4.18 -14.45 5.15
CA PRO A 35 4.50 -14.47 6.56
C PRO A 35 3.94 -13.26 7.30
N VAL A 36 3.60 -13.44 8.55
CA VAL A 36 3.22 -12.37 9.48
C VAL A 36 4.47 -11.59 9.88
N ALA A 37 4.37 -10.29 9.96
CA ALA A 37 5.46 -9.42 10.42
C ALA A 37 5.66 -9.55 11.95
N SER A 38 6.88 -9.31 12.43
CA SER A 38 7.11 -9.09 13.85
C SER A 38 6.36 -7.82 14.33
N PRO A 39 6.08 -7.64 15.62
CA PRO A 39 5.29 -6.51 16.11
C PRO A 39 5.82 -5.13 15.66
N ASP A 40 7.12 -4.87 15.77
CA ASP A 40 7.72 -3.61 15.34
C ASP A 40 7.65 -3.43 13.81
N GLN A 41 7.88 -4.51 13.06
CA GLN A 41 7.77 -4.51 11.62
C GLN A 41 6.31 -4.26 11.18
N ALA A 42 5.35 -4.88 11.86
CA ALA A 42 3.92 -4.69 11.59
C ALA A 42 3.49 -3.24 11.85
N LEU A 43 3.95 -2.64 12.96
CA LEU A 43 3.67 -1.25 13.26
C LEU A 43 4.25 -0.32 12.19
N PHE A 44 5.50 -0.53 11.81
CA PHE A 44 6.15 0.29 10.79
C PHE A 44 5.44 0.16 9.43
N GLU A 45 5.13 -1.05 9.00
CA GLU A 45 4.37 -1.30 7.76
C GLU A 45 2.97 -0.69 7.79
N ALA A 46 2.30 -0.69 8.94
CA ALA A 46 0.99 -0.09 9.10
C ALA A 46 1.03 1.44 8.98
N LEU A 47 2.02 2.09 9.59
CA LEU A 47 2.24 3.53 9.46
C LEU A 47 2.53 3.92 8.00
N ILE A 48 3.33 3.12 7.29
CA ILE A 48 3.56 3.30 5.85
C ILE A 48 2.24 3.15 5.08
N MET A 49 1.47 2.08 5.34
CA MET A 49 0.22 1.80 4.63
C MET A 49 -0.81 2.92 4.83
N GLU A 50 -0.96 3.41 6.05
CA GLU A 50 -1.86 4.53 6.34
C GLU A 50 -1.48 5.76 5.52
N ARG A 51 -0.20 6.10 5.48
CA ARG A 51 0.29 7.27 4.75
C ARG A 51 0.17 7.09 3.23
N VAL A 52 0.44 5.89 2.72
CA VAL A 52 0.27 5.55 1.30
C VAL A 52 -1.19 5.67 0.87
N MET A 53 -2.14 5.31 1.73
CA MET A 53 -3.58 5.43 1.46
C MET A 53 -4.12 6.85 1.57
N ALA A 54 -3.42 7.76 2.23
CA ALA A 54 -3.97 9.08 2.59
C ALA A 54 -4.09 10.07 1.42
N GLY A 55 -3.53 9.82 0.23
CA GLY A 55 -3.53 10.89 -0.74
C GLY A 55 -3.11 10.59 -2.17
N GLN A 56 -3.05 9.35 -2.58
CA GLN A 56 -2.65 9.03 -3.95
C GLN A 56 -3.82 9.18 -4.92
N GLY A 57 -3.57 9.89 -6.03
CA GLY A 57 -4.53 10.06 -7.10
C GLY A 57 -4.63 8.85 -8.03
N PHE A 58 -5.06 9.08 -9.26
CA PHE A 58 -5.21 8.06 -10.29
C PHE A 58 -3.84 7.64 -10.83
N LEU A 59 -3.49 6.38 -10.66
CA LEU A 59 -2.19 5.81 -10.97
C LEU A 59 -2.36 4.48 -11.75
N ALA A 60 -1.28 4.00 -12.34
CA ALA A 60 -1.30 2.72 -13.06
C ALA A 60 -1.68 1.56 -12.13
N HIS A 61 -1.19 1.57 -10.91
CA HIS A 61 -1.66 0.68 -9.85
C HIS A 61 -2.23 1.49 -8.69
N PRO A 62 -3.26 0.98 -8.01
CA PRO A 62 -3.75 1.61 -6.79
C PRO A 62 -2.60 1.85 -5.81
N LEU A 63 -2.63 2.97 -5.11
CA LEU A 63 -1.63 3.34 -4.12
C LEU A 63 -0.21 3.59 -4.67
N GLY A 64 0.00 3.60 -6.00
CA GLY A 64 1.30 3.82 -6.62
C GLY A 64 2.32 2.71 -6.38
N VAL A 65 1.86 1.52 -6.06
CA VAL A 65 2.69 0.35 -5.79
C VAL A 65 2.35 -0.77 -6.77
N SER A 66 3.32 -1.14 -7.59
CA SER A 66 3.14 -2.20 -8.59
C SER A 66 3.13 -3.60 -7.96
N HIS A 67 4.01 -3.82 -6.99
CA HIS A 67 4.09 -5.08 -6.25
C HIS A 67 4.95 -4.94 -5.00
N VAL A 68 4.86 -5.93 -4.13
CA VAL A 68 5.75 -6.08 -2.98
C VAL A 68 6.50 -7.40 -3.07
N ARG A 69 7.73 -7.45 -2.56
CA ARG A 69 8.50 -8.68 -2.36
C ARG A 69 8.79 -8.86 -0.89
N ILE A 70 8.54 -10.04 -0.40
CA ILE A 70 8.87 -10.39 0.98
C ILE A 70 10.24 -11.04 0.96
N LEU A 71 11.19 -10.44 1.66
CA LEU A 71 12.57 -10.88 1.75
C LEU A 71 12.72 -12.03 2.76
N ALA A 72 13.87 -12.72 2.72
CA ALA A 72 14.13 -13.90 3.55
C ALA A 72 14.07 -13.61 5.05
N ASP A 73 14.40 -12.38 5.46
CA ASP A 73 14.37 -11.90 6.83
C ASP A 73 12.99 -11.34 7.26
N GLY A 74 11.98 -11.47 6.39
CA GLY A 74 10.63 -10.99 6.65
C GLY A 74 10.40 -9.51 6.35
N GLN A 75 11.42 -8.77 5.91
CA GLN A 75 11.28 -7.39 5.46
C GLN A 75 10.55 -7.31 4.12
N LEU A 76 10.05 -6.11 3.79
CA LEU A 76 9.42 -5.84 2.49
C LEU A 76 10.30 -5.00 1.57
N ALA A 77 10.35 -5.38 0.31
CA ALA A 77 10.69 -4.48 -0.78
C ALA A 77 9.41 -4.06 -1.51
N VAL A 78 9.13 -2.77 -1.49
CA VAL A 78 7.95 -2.14 -2.11
C VAL A 78 8.38 -1.52 -3.44
N HIS A 79 7.85 -2.03 -4.53
CA HIS A 79 8.16 -1.56 -5.87
C HIS A 79 7.14 -0.49 -6.27
N LEU A 80 7.62 0.73 -6.43
CA LEU A 80 6.81 1.86 -6.82
C LEU A 80 6.48 1.81 -8.32
N ASP A 81 5.38 2.44 -8.72
CA ASP A 81 5.03 2.60 -10.12
C ASP A 81 6.08 3.43 -10.86
N ALA A 82 6.18 3.18 -12.17
CA ALA A 82 6.99 4.03 -13.03
C ALA A 82 6.46 5.48 -13.00
N PRO A 83 7.37 6.47 -13.02
CA PRO A 83 6.97 7.86 -13.10
C PRO A 83 6.26 8.11 -14.43
N GLU A 84 5.02 8.53 -14.37
CA GLU A 84 4.28 8.97 -15.55
C GLU A 84 4.55 10.45 -15.81
N ARG A 85 4.81 10.78 -17.06
CA ARG A 85 5.31 12.12 -17.46
C ARG A 85 4.31 13.25 -17.28
N ASP A 86 3.02 12.97 -17.08
CA ASP A 86 1.97 13.98 -17.10
C ASP A 86 1.46 14.38 -15.71
N MET A 87 2.24 14.18 -14.66
CA MET A 87 1.74 14.51 -13.35
C MET A 87 2.15 15.93 -12.95
N ARG A 88 1.16 16.76 -12.67
CA ARG A 88 1.30 18.12 -12.10
C ARG A 88 2.13 18.16 -10.81
N HIS A 89 2.49 16.99 -10.27
CA HIS A 89 3.14 16.79 -8.98
C HIS A 89 4.55 16.16 -9.08
N GLY A 90 5.12 16.00 -10.28
CA GLY A 90 6.43 15.35 -10.46
C GLY A 90 6.36 13.82 -10.56
N PRO A 91 7.51 13.14 -10.60
CA PRO A 91 7.58 11.69 -10.63
C PRO A 91 6.91 11.07 -9.41
N LEU A 92 6.17 9.98 -9.61
CA LEU A 92 5.36 9.32 -8.58
C LEU A 92 6.19 8.83 -7.39
N ASP A 93 7.36 8.25 -7.66
CA ASP A 93 8.31 7.80 -6.64
C ASP A 93 8.76 8.96 -5.74
N GLU A 94 9.04 10.13 -6.33
CA GLU A 94 9.36 11.35 -5.58
C GLU A 94 8.18 11.81 -4.71
N THR A 95 6.96 11.77 -5.26
CA THR A 95 5.74 12.15 -4.52
C THR A 95 5.49 11.21 -3.36
N MET A 96 5.61 9.88 -3.58
CA MET A 96 5.46 8.88 -2.52
C MET A 96 6.47 9.12 -1.39
N ALA A 97 7.75 9.27 -1.72
CA ALA A 97 8.77 9.52 -0.71
C ALA A 97 8.57 10.86 0.02
N GLN A 98 8.02 11.87 -0.66
CA GLN A 98 7.68 13.15 -0.02
C GLN A 98 6.59 12.98 1.05
N HIS A 99 5.62 12.08 0.82
CA HIS A 99 4.58 11.79 1.80
C HIS A 99 5.06 10.90 2.95
N LEU A 100 6.09 10.08 2.72
CA LEU A 100 6.62 9.17 3.73
C LEU A 100 7.69 9.79 4.62
N LEU A 101 8.62 10.58 4.03
CA LEU A 101 9.75 11.11 4.78
C LEU A 101 9.31 12.18 5.80
N PRO A 102 9.62 11.98 7.09
CA PRO A 102 9.19 12.88 8.12
C PRO A 102 9.97 14.20 8.09
N CYS A 103 9.25 15.31 8.09
CA CYS A 103 9.80 16.64 8.32
C CYS A 103 8.86 17.46 9.18
N GLY A 104 9.36 18.53 9.80
CA GLY A 104 8.56 19.36 10.67
C GLY A 104 9.34 20.54 11.22
N GLU A 105 8.61 21.46 11.83
CA GLU A 105 9.17 22.57 12.59
C GLU A 105 9.39 22.15 14.04
N PRO A 106 10.48 22.59 14.67
CA PRO A 106 10.75 22.25 16.05
C PRO A 106 9.60 22.71 16.97
N GLY A 107 8.90 21.74 17.58
CA GLY A 107 7.84 22.01 18.57
C GLY A 107 6.47 22.38 18.02
N GLU A 108 6.26 22.44 16.69
CA GLU A 108 4.99 22.90 16.12
C GLU A 108 4.27 21.83 15.31
N TRP A 109 4.76 21.47 14.17
CA TRP A 109 4.04 20.56 13.29
C TRP A 109 4.94 19.46 12.71
N PHE A 110 4.31 18.38 12.28
CA PHE A 110 4.95 17.18 11.77
C PHE A 110 4.21 16.67 10.54
N CYS A 111 4.94 16.26 9.53
CA CYS A 111 4.41 15.51 8.40
C CYS A 111 5.25 14.25 8.13
N GLY A 112 4.73 13.34 7.31
CA GLY A 112 5.40 12.08 7.01
C GLY A 112 5.04 10.95 7.98
N VAL A 113 5.87 9.92 8.04
CA VAL A 113 5.71 8.74 8.90
C VAL A 113 6.55 8.90 10.15
N ALA A 114 5.92 8.92 11.31
CA ALA A 114 6.59 9.06 12.60
C ALA A 114 7.65 7.96 12.81
N GLY A 115 8.84 8.38 13.23
CA GLY A 115 9.96 7.49 13.48
C GLY A 115 10.64 6.92 12.25
N LEU A 116 10.19 7.24 11.03
CA LEU A 116 10.85 6.79 9.81
C LEU A 116 12.23 7.45 9.68
N ARG A 117 13.24 6.63 9.36
CA ARG A 117 14.63 7.05 9.12
C ARG A 117 15.15 6.48 7.83
N VAL A 118 15.95 7.23 7.11
CA VAL A 118 16.73 6.74 5.98
C VAL A 118 17.94 5.98 6.52
N VAL A 119 18.04 4.70 6.17
CA VAL A 119 19.11 3.81 6.64
C VAL A 119 20.19 3.66 5.61
N ALA A 120 19.82 3.46 4.34
CA ALA A 120 20.76 3.32 3.22
C ALA A 120 20.14 3.78 1.91
N VAL A 121 20.99 4.17 0.98
CA VAL A 121 20.63 4.56 -0.39
C VAL A 121 21.55 3.85 -1.37
N GLU A 122 20.99 3.00 -2.23
CA GLU A 122 21.74 2.24 -3.23
C GLU A 122 21.04 2.33 -4.59
N GLY A 123 21.47 3.28 -5.41
CA GLY A 123 20.87 3.50 -6.73
C GLY A 123 19.37 3.82 -6.66
N SER A 124 18.54 2.90 -7.14
CA SER A 124 17.08 3.00 -7.09
C SER A 124 16.45 2.42 -5.81
N SER A 125 17.24 1.91 -4.89
CA SER A 125 16.80 1.35 -3.62
C SER A 125 17.01 2.36 -2.49
N LEU A 126 15.95 2.61 -1.72
CA LEU A 126 15.98 3.41 -0.51
C LEU A 126 15.57 2.53 0.67
N THR A 127 16.51 2.17 1.52
CA THR A 127 16.21 1.46 2.76
C THR A 127 15.78 2.46 3.82
N ILE A 128 14.57 2.28 4.31
CA ILE A 128 14.00 3.05 5.42
C ILE A 128 13.75 2.15 6.63
N GLY A 129 13.78 2.70 7.81
CA GLY A 129 13.56 1.96 9.04
C GLY A 129 12.84 2.77 10.09
N MET A 130 12.36 2.11 11.13
CA MET A 130 11.74 2.76 12.28
C MET A 130 12.79 2.98 13.37
N ALA A 131 12.92 4.21 13.83
CA ALA A 131 13.88 4.59 14.86
C ALA A 131 13.69 3.75 16.14
N GLY A 132 14.79 3.32 16.74
CA GLY A 132 14.80 2.51 17.97
C GLY A 132 14.41 1.04 17.79
N THR A 133 14.19 0.58 16.53
CA THR A 133 13.82 -0.81 16.22
C THR A 133 14.68 -1.40 15.12
N THR A 134 14.50 -2.70 14.86
CA THR A 134 15.09 -3.39 13.71
C THR A 134 14.18 -3.40 12.48
N ALA A 135 12.98 -2.83 12.57
CA ALA A 135 12.03 -2.79 11.46
C ALA A 135 12.59 -2.02 10.25
N ARG A 136 12.51 -2.61 9.07
CA ARG A 136 13.05 -2.07 7.81
C ARG A 136 12.10 -2.33 6.65
N LEU A 137 12.16 -1.43 5.67
CA LEU A 137 11.48 -1.57 4.39
C LEU A 137 12.36 -0.98 3.30
N ILE A 138 12.32 -1.56 2.10
CA ILE A 138 13.06 -1.07 0.93
C ILE A 138 12.06 -0.50 -0.08
N LEU A 139 12.18 0.77 -0.40
CA LEU A 139 11.46 1.38 -1.52
C LEU A 139 12.30 1.23 -2.79
N ILE A 140 11.73 0.59 -3.81
CA ILE A 140 12.37 0.43 -5.11
C ILE A 140 11.69 1.38 -6.10
N ALA A 141 12.43 2.36 -6.58
CA ALA A 141 11.96 3.35 -7.54
C ALA A 141 12.53 3.10 -8.94
N HIS A 142 12.07 3.85 -9.93
CA HIS A 142 12.62 3.85 -11.28
C HIS A 142 13.78 4.83 -11.42
N THR A 143 13.88 5.79 -10.51
CA THR A 143 14.92 6.83 -10.46
C THR A 143 15.85 6.64 -9.27
N GLY A 144 17.03 7.26 -9.32
CA GLY A 144 17.99 7.21 -8.21
C GLY A 144 17.62 8.15 -7.08
N TRP A 145 17.68 7.68 -5.85
CA TRP A 145 17.28 8.41 -4.65
C TRP A 145 18.25 9.51 -4.20
N THR A 146 19.54 9.37 -4.45
CA THR A 146 20.58 10.26 -3.88
C THR A 146 20.36 11.73 -4.21
N LYS A 147 20.13 12.04 -5.50
CA LYS A 147 19.90 13.43 -5.94
C LYS A 147 18.59 13.98 -5.42
N TRP A 148 17.57 13.15 -5.37
CA TRP A 148 16.26 13.54 -4.87
C TRP A 148 16.29 13.88 -3.38
N LEU A 149 16.88 13.00 -2.55
CA LEU A 149 17.05 13.25 -1.10
C LEU A 149 17.84 14.53 -0.83
N ALA A 150 18.92 14.78 -1.57
CA ALA A 150 19.69 16.01 -1.41
C ALA A 150 18.84 17.27 -1.74
N ARG A 151 18.03 17.24 -2.81
CA ARG A 151 17.10 18.33 -3.14
C ARG A 151 16.04 18.52 -2.05
N LYS A 152 15.43 17.42 -1.58
CA LYS A 152 14.39 17.45 -0.55
C LYS A 152 14.93 18.02 0.75
N LYS A 153 16.12 17.60 1.18
CA LYS A 153 16.81 18.16 2.34
C LYS A 153 17.04 19.67 2.22
N LYS A 154 17.58 20.10 1.08
CA LYS A 154 17.80 21.53 0.82
C LYS A 154 16.49 22.32 0.86
N SER A 155 15.41 21.77 0.29
CA SER A 155 14.09 22.41 0.32
C SER A 155 13.53 22.51 1.74
N ALA A 156 13.61 21.44 2.53
CA ALA A 156 13.14 21.44 3.91
C ALA A 156 13.87 22.50 4.74
N ILE A 157 15.20 22.56 4.68
CA ILE A 157 16.01 23.54 5.40
C ILE A 157 15.67 24.98 4.96
N ALA A 158 15.44 25.20 3.67
CA ALA A 158 15.06 26.52 3.15
C ALA A 158 13.68 27.01 3.65
N LEU A 159 12.80 26.07 4.03
CA LEU A 159 11.48 26.33 4.63
C LEU A 159 11.52 26.39 6.16
N GLY A 160 12.68 26.22 6.79
CA GLY A 160 12.81 26.18 8.25
C GLY A 160 12.47 24.82 8.86
N GLU A 161 12.19 23.82 8.02
CA GLU A 161 11.83 22.47 8.46
C GLU A 161 13.07 21.61 8.79
N LEU A 162 12.97 20.75 9.79
CA LEU A 162 13.99 19.74 10.08
C LEU A 162 13.75 18.47 9.26
N PRO A 163 14.78 17.94 8.57
CA PRO A 163 14.71 16.65 7.88
C PRO A 163 14.81 15.50 8.90
N LEU A 164 13.71 15.19 9.57
CA LEU A 164 13.65 14.23 10.67
C LEU A 164 14.05 12.80 10.24
N TRP A 165 14.01 12.49 8.95
CA TRP A 165 14.48 11.19 8.42
C TRP A 165 15.99 10.95 8.62
N GLU A 166 16.77 11.96 9.02
CA GLU A 166 18.20 11.85 9.37
C GLU A 166 18.43 11.91 10.89
N ALA A 167 17.40 12.16 11.68
CA ALA A 167 17.53 12.28 13.14
C ALA A 167 17.92 10.93 13.78
N PRO A 168 18.75 10.91 14.84
CA PRO A 168 19.20 9.65 15.46
C PRO A 168 18.10 8.91 16.22
N GLY A 169 17.05 9.60 16.68
CA GLY A 169 15.97 9.03 17.48
C GLY A 169 14.61 9.59 17.06
N ILE A 170 13.55 9.08 17.67
CA ILE A 170 12.19 9.59 17.49
C ILE A 170 11.98 10.82 18.40
N THR A 171 11.39 11.87 17.87
CA THR A 171 11.08 13.09 18.63
C THR A 171 9.76 12.96 19.39
N ALA A 172 9.53 13.83 20.39
CA ALA A 172 8.25 13.86 21.11
C ALA A 172 7.06 14.15 20.17
N GLY A 173 7.20 15.12 19.26
CA GLY A 173 6.15 15.43 18.28
C GLY A 173 5.85 14.29 17.33
N GLU A 174 6.86 13.50 16.92
CA GLU A 174 6.64 12.28 16.15
C GLU A 174 5.84 11.25 16.96
N LEU A 175 6.19 11.04 18.24
CA LEU A 175 5.48 10.09 19.10
C LEU A 175 4.01 10.48 19.29
N GLU A 176 3.74 11.76 19.51
CA GLU A 176 2.39 12.31 19.65
C GLU A 176 1.56 12.18 18.37
N SER A 177 2.22 12.23 17.21
CA SER A 177 1.56 12.09 15.91
C SER A 177 1.16 10.65 15.56
N ILE A 178 1.66 9.65 16.28
CA ILE A 178 1.28 8.24 16.05
C ILE A 178 -0.16 8.04 16.54
N PRO A 179 -1.11 7.73 15.66
CA PRO A 179 -2.48 7.49 16.08
C PRO A 179 -2.54 6.36 17.12
N PRO A 180 -3.15 6.55 18.29
CA PRO A 180 -3.14 5.56 19.36
C PRO A 180 -3.72 4.19 18.93
N GLN A 181 -4.67 4.20 18.02
CA GLN A 181 -5.30 2.99 17.48
C GLN A 181 -4.38 2.21 16.52
N ILE A 182 -3.37 2.85 15.90
CA ILE A 182 -2.55 2.20 14.88
C ILE A 182 -1.78 1.00 15.41
N ARG A 183 -1.39 1.02 16.69
CA ARG A 183 -0.69 -0.11 17.32
C ARG A 183 -1.57 -1.36 17.36
N ARG A 184 -2.84 -1.21 17.67
CA ARG A 184 -3.81 -2.32 17.67
C ARG A 184 -4.12 -2.80 16.25
N LEU A 185 -4.17 -1.88 15.30
CA LEU A 185 -4.45 -2.16 13.89
C LEU A 185 -3.18 -2.52 13.08
N ALA A 186 -2.01 -2.62 13.73
CA ALA A 186 -0.74 -2.83 13.03
C ALA A 186 -0.71 -4.13 12.22
N TRP A 187 -1.24 -5.22 12.75
CA TRP A 187 -1.35 -6.49 12.06
C TRP A 187 -2.15 -6.38 10.76
N LEU A 188 -3.23 -5.57 10.78
CA LEU A 188 -4.12 -5.37 9.65
C LEU A 188 -3.45 -4.50 8.57
N GLY A 189 -2.87 -3.35 8.95
CA GLY A 189 -2.15 -2.48 8.03
C GLY A 189 -0.97 -3.17 7.36
N SER A 190 -0.16 -3.88 8.13
CA SER A 190 0.93 -4.71 7.61
C SER A 190 0.41 -5.81 6.69
N GLY A 191 -0.65 -6.50 7.11
CA GLY A 191 -1.28 -7.54 6.34
C GLY A 191 -1.79 -7.06 4.98
N LEU A 192 -2.37 -5.88 4.92
CA LEU A 192 -2.85 -5.23 3.69
C LEU A 192 -1.68 -4.80 2.79
N LEU A 193 -0.62 -4.19 3.35
CA LEU A 193 0.56 -3.80 2.59
C LEU A 193 1.22 -5.01 1.92
N ARG A 194 1.35 -6.12 2.64
CA ARG A 194 1.90 -7.38 2.13
C ARG A 194 1.04 -8.03 1.05
N ARG A 195 -0.22 -7.62 0.92
CA ARG A 195 -1.22 -8.11 -0.05
C ARG A 195 -1.68 -7.03 -1.02
N ILE A 196 -0.89 -6.00 -1.21
CA ILE A 196 -1.27 -4.78 -1.93
C ILE A 196 -1.75 -5.05 -3.36
N ALA A 197 -1.25 -6.11 -4.00
CA ALA A 197 -1.65 -6.46 -5.34
C ALA A 197 -3.08 -7.01 -5.46
N LEU A 198 -3.73 -7.39 -4.37
CA LEU A 198 -5.15 -7.75 -4.39
C LEU A 198 -6.03 -6.60 -4.87
N PHE A 199 -5.68 -5.36 -4.52
CA PHE A 199 -6.48 -4.19 -4.91
C PHE A 199 -6.64 -4.06 -6.43
N HIS A 200 -5.60 -4.41 -7.19
CA HIS A 200 -5.65 -4.35 -8.66
C HIS A 200 -5.85 -5.72 -9.33
N ASN A 201 -5.33 -6.80 -8.77
CA ASN A 201 -5.45 -8.14 -9.40
C ASN A 201 -6.84 -8.75 -9.24
N VAL A 202 -7.51 -8.48 -8.11
CA VAL A 202 -8.82 -9.04 -7.77
C VAL A 202 -9.88 -7.95 -7.63
N GLY A 203 -9.57 -6.88 -6.90
CA GLY A 203 -10.51 -5.81 -6.60
C GLY A 203 -10.80 -4.86 -7.76
N ASN A 204 -10.08 -4.97 -8.89
CA ASN A 204 -10.24 -4.11 -10.06
C ASN A 204 -10.22 -2.60 -9.75
N ALA A 205 -9.66 -2.21 -8.61
CA ALA A 205 -9.62 -0.83 -8.21
C ALA A 205 -8.63 -0.05 -9.07
N TYR A 206 -9.04 1.13 -9.51
CA TYR A 206 -8.16 2.11 -10.14
C TYR A 206 -7.70 3.19 -9.16
N TRP A 207 -8.41 3.37 -8.06
CA TRP A 207 -8.05 4.26 -6.98
C TRP A 207 -8.46 3.65 -5.65
N VAL A 208 -7.58 3.76 -4.67
CA VAL A 208 -7.81 3.32 -3.30
C VAL A 208 -7.39 4.44 -2.37
N LYS A 209 -8.20 4.72 -1.38
CA LYS A 209 -7.84 5.58 -0.25
C LYS A 209 -8.28 4.95 1.05
N GLY A 210 -7.63 5.32 2.15
CA GLY A 210 -7.99 4.78 3.45
C GLY A 210 -7.43 5.60 4.59
N TRP A 211 -7.96 5.35 5.77
CA TRP A 211 -7.55 5.98 7.01
C TRP A 211 -7.94 5.12 8.21
N THR A 212 -7.34 5.38 9.35
CA THR A 212 -7.73 4.76 10.61
C THR A 212 -8.64 5.69 11.42
N MET A 213 -9.65 5.12 12.06
CA MET A 213 -10.57 5.88 12.93
C MET A 213 -11.15 4.98 14.02
N GLY A 214 -10.83 5.26 15.27
CA GLY A 214 -11.20 4.39 16.39
C GLY A 214 -10.55 3.01 16.28
N ASP A 215 -11.35 1.97 16.24
CA ASP A 215 -10.92 0.58 16.04
C ASP A 215 -11.05 0.11 14.58
N HIS A 216 -11.31 1.01 13.64
CA HIS A 216 -11.51 0.69 12.25
C HIS A 216 -10.33 1.12 11.37
N TRP A 217 -9.97 0.24 10.44
CA TRP A 217 -9.25 0.59 9.23
C TRP A 217 -10.26 0.71 8.10
N LYS A 218 -10.47 1.93 7.60
CA LYS A 218 -11.46 2.23 6.55
C LYS A 218 -10.76 2.33 5.21
N ILE A 219 -11.29 1.61 4.21
CA ILE A 219 -10.77 1.62 2.84
C ILE A 219 -11.91 1.89 1.88
N GLU A 220 -11.71 2.85 1.00
CA GLU A 220 -12.58 3.12 -0.14
C GLU A 220 -11.87 2.70 -1.42
N MET A 221 -12.52 1.82 -2.18
CA MET A 221 -12.05 1.32 -3.47
C MET A 221 -12.95 1.87 -4.58
N PHE A 222 -12.33 2.50 -5.57
CA PHE A 222 -13.02 3.04 -6.73
C PHE A 222 -12.78 2.13 -7.93
N ILE A 223 -13.88 1.65 -8.53
CA ILE A 223 -13.90 0.63 -9.56
C ILE A 223 -14.59 1.22 -10.79
N HIS A 224 -14.05 0.92 -11.97
CA HIS A 224 -14.66 1.34 -13.22
C HIS A 224 -16.03 0.68 -13.40
N PRO A 225 -17.09 1.41 -13.81
CA PRO A 225 -18.46 0.89 -13.88
C PRO A 225 -18.65 -0.28 -14.87
N ASP A 226 -17.79 -0.38 -15.89
CA ASP A 226 -17.82 -1.50 -16.86
C ASP A 226 -17.15 -2.77 -16.34
N LEU A 227 -16.50 -2.71 -15.16
CA LEU A 227 -15.92 -3.87 -14.51
C LEU A 227 -16.88 -4.42 -13.45
N ASP A 228 -16.95 -5.73 -13.35
CA ASP A 228 -17.55 -6.36 -12.18
C ASP A 228 -16.83 -5.81 -10.94
N PRO A 229 -17.54 -5.26 -9.95
CA PRO A 229 -16.93 -4.79 -8.72
C PRO A 229 -16.07 -5.86 -8.05
N GLY A 230 -16.34 -7.15 -8.29
CA GLY A 230 -15.52 -8.24 -7.75
C GLY A 230 -15.37 -8.21 -6.24
N HIS A 231 -16.24 -7.45 -5.53
CA HIS A 231 -16.09 -7.19 -4.10
C HIS A 231 -16.25 -8.45 -3.26
N ASP A 232 -17.18 -9.35 -3.62
CA ASP A 232 -17.31 -10.64 -2.94
C ASP A 232 -16.04 -11.47 -3.16
N ASN A 233 -15.54 -11.48 -4.38
CA ASN A 233 -14.30 -12.13 -4.75
C ASN A 233 -13.08 -11.51 -4.02
N PHE A 234 -13.03 -10.18 -3.90
CA PHE A 234 -11.98 -9.50 -3.13
C PHE A 234 -12.01 -9.88 -1.65
N VAL A 235 -13.20 -9.90 -1.03
CA VAL A 235 -13.39 -10.32 0.37
C VAL A 235 -12.99 -11.78 0.54
N ASP A 236 -13.44 -12.66 -0.35
CA ASP A 236 -13.08 -14.08 -0.32
C ASP A 236 -11.56 -14.28 -0.38
N TRP A 237 -10.88 -13.63 -1.32
CA TRP A 237 -9.43 -13.70 -1.40
C TRP A 237 -8.76 -13.11 -0.16
N LEU A 238 -9.27 -12.00 0.37
CA LEU A 238 -8.70 -11.35 1.55
C LEU A 238 -8.81 -12.22 2.81
N THR A 239 -9.83 -13.07 2.88
CA THR A 239 -10.12 -13.93 4.04
C THR A 239 -9.68 -15.39 3.88
N LEU A 240 -9.30 -15.81 2.65
CA LEU A 240 -9.02 -17.22 2.31
C LEU A 240 -7.67 -17.70 2.85
N PRO A 241 -7.65 -18.70 3.76
CA PRO A 241 -6.38 -19.33 4.15
C PRO A 241 -5.70 -20.05 2.98
N PRO A 242 -4.37 -20.22 2.98
CA PRO A 242 -3.41 -19.69 3.97
C PRO A 242 -2.86 -18.30 3.61
N TYR A 243 -3.34 -17.66 2.54
CA TYR A 243 -2.79 -16.40 2.03
C TYR A 243 -3.53 -15.18 2.52
N GLY A 244 -4.83 -15.30 2.79
CA GLY A 244 -5.66 -14.22 3.31
C GLY A 244 -5.25 -13.78 4.71
N LEU A 245 -5.96 -12.82 5.24
CA LEU A 245 -5.88 -12.38 6.62
C LEU A 245 -6.82 -13.23 7.48
N SER A 246 -6.55 -13.30 8.80
CA SER A 246 -7.45 -13.95 9.76
C SER A 246 -8.72 -13.13 9.98
N LEU A 247 -9.41 -12.82 8.89
CA LEU A 247 -10.65 -12.05 8.88
C LEU A 247 -11.86 -12.94 8.61
N GLN A 248 -13.00 -12.50 9.10
CA GLN A 248 -14.32 -13.05 8.79
C GLN A 248 -15.31 -11.91 8.52
N SER A 249 -16.29 -12.16 7.64
CA SER A 249 -17.39 -11.24 7.39
C SER A 249 -18.63 -11.72 8.16
N GLU A 250 -19.27 -10.80 8.87
CA GLU A 250 -20.54 -11.08 9.52
C GLU A 250 -21.70 -11.03 8.53
N TYR A 251 -21.55 -10.24 7.46
CA TYR A 251 -22.60 -10.03 6.46
C TYR A 251 -22.22 -10.63 5.12
N ARG A 252 -22.94 -11.67 4.71
CA ARG A 252 -22.76 -12.36 3.42
C ARG A 252 -23.52 -11.73 2.25
N SER A 253 -24.29 -10.68 2.47
CA SER A 253 -25.11 -10.11 1.39
C SER A 253 -24.61 -8.75 0.93
N CYS A 254 -24.21 -8.69 -0.33
CA CYS A 254 -23.91 -7.44 -1.02
C CYS A 254 -25.15 -6.53 -1.12
N THR A 255 -24.94 -5.24 -0.87
CA THR A 255 -25.98 -4.21 -1.03
C THR A 255 -25.92 -3.50 -2.38
N CYS A 256 -24.99 -3.84 -3.28
CA CYS A 256 -24.77 -3.16 -4.57
C CYS A 256 -25.99 -3.09 -5.45
N ASN A 257 -26.80 -4.15 -5.47
CA ASN A 257 -28.01 -4.21 -6.28
C ASN A 257 -29.19 -3.42 -5.70
N ARG A 258 -29.06 -2.89 -4.48
CA ARG A 258 -30.10 -2.12 -3.80
C ARG A 258 -29.94 -0.61 -3.93
N SER A 259 -28.87 -0.15 -4.57
CA SER A 259 -28.60 1.29 -4.68
C SER A 259 -29.52 1.93 -5.69
N VAL A 260 -30.30 2.90 -5.23
CA VAL A 260 -31.11 3.78 -6.07
C VAL A 260 -30.27 5.01 -6.41
N GLY A 261 -30.00 5.24 -7.71
CA GLY A 261 -29.30 6.43 -8.18
C GLY A 261 -27.87 6.21 -8.66
N HIS A 262 -27.15 7.28 -8.96
CA HIS A 262 -25.83 7.29 -9.63
C HIS A 262 -24.65 6.80 -8.80
N LEU A 263 -24.83 6.57 -7.50
CA LEU A 263 -23.79 6.05 -6.61
C LEU A 263 -24.10 4.59 -6.27
N ARG A 264 -23.62 3.68 -7.13
CA ARG A 264 -23.59 2.26 -6.79
C ARG A 264 -22.43 2.02 -5.82
N GLY A 265 -22.73 1.71 -4.58
CA GLY A 265 -21.74 1.41 -3.57
C GLY A 265 -22.08 0.18 -2.76
N CYS A 266 -21.10 -0.51 -2.29
CA CYS A 266 -21.23 -1.62 -1.36
C CYS A 266 -20.34 -1.37 -0.14
N TRP A 267 -20.77 -1.88 0.99
CA TRP A 267 -20.07 -1.76 2.25
C TRP A 267 -19.94 -3.13 2.91
N GLN A 268 -18.74 -3.48 3.33
CA GLN A 268 -18.43 -4.72 4.04
C GLN A 268 -17.61 -4.40 5.30
N GLU A 269 -17.94 -5.06 6.40
CA GLU A 269 -17.12 -5.05 7.62
C GLU A 269 -16.58 -6.44 7.88
N LEU A 270 -15.28 -6.49 8.19
CA LEU A 270 -14.55 -7.70 8.45
C LEU A 270 -13.88 -7.58 9.82
N THR A 271 -14.11 -8.55 10.68
CA THR A 271 -13.50 -8.65 12.01
C THR A 271 -12.43 -9.72 12.04
N HIS A 272 -11.52 -9.65 13.01
CA HIS A 272 -10.57 -10.74 13.20
C HIS A 272 -11.32 -11.99 13.69
N ARG A 273 -10.98 -13.15 13.12
CA ARG A 273 -11.70 -14.41 13.35
C ARG A 273 -11.63 -14.87 14.80
N ASP A 274 -10.45 -14.73 15.42
CA ASP A 274 -10.15 -15.28 16.75
C ASP A 274 -10.08 -14.20 17.84
N ASP A 275 -10.04 -12.91 17.46
CA ASP A 275 -9.94 -11.79 18.39
C ASP A 275 -10.78 -10.59 17.93
N PRO A 276 -12.04 -10.51 18.34
CA PRO A 276 -12.92 -9.39 17.99
C PRO A 276 -12.39 -8.01 18.43
N GLN A 277 -11.46 -7.95 19.37
CA GLN A 277 -10.85 -6.70 19.85
C GLN A 277 -9.64 -6.25 19.00
N ALA A 278 -9.20 -7.06 18.06
CA ALA A 278 -8.04 -6.74 17.20
C ALA A 278 -8.34 -5.61 16.19
N GLY A 279 -9.58 -5.17 16.08
CA GLY A 279 -10.01 -4.10 15.18
C GLY A 279 -10.84 -4.62 14.00
N VAL A 280 -11.36 -3.68 13.24
CA VAL A 280 -12.30 -3.90 12.13
C VAL A 280 -11.71 -3.37 10.82
N LEU A 281 -11.81 -4.13 9.76
CA LEU A 281 -11.59 -3.65 8.39
C LEU A 281 -12.93 -3.30 7.76
N GLN A 282 -13.13 -2.04 7.44
CA GLN A 282 -14.28 -1.54 6.73
C GLN A 282 -13.93 -1.27 5.27
N LEU A 283 -14.54 -2.01 4.36
CA LEU A 283 -14.37 -1.86 2.92
C LEU A 283 -15.58 -1.16 2.32
N ARG A 284 -15.35 -0.15 1.50
CA ARG A 284 -16.37 0.55 0.71
C ARG A 284 -15.99 0.47 -0.76
N PHE A 285 -16.90 -0.02 -1.56
CA PHE A 285 -16.73 -0.14 -3.01
C PHE A 285 -17.59 0.90 -3.71
N HIS A 286 -16.95 1.73 -4.52
CA HIS A 286 -17.62 2.79 -5.28
C HIS A 286 -17.44 2.52 -6.77
N MET A 287 -18.54 2.40 -7.50
CA MET A 287 -18.52 2.39 -8.96
C MET A 287 -18.56 3.83 -9.46
N SER A 288 -17.53 4.26 -10.17
CA SER A 288 -17.38 5.65 -10.60
C SER A 288 -16.78 5.72 -12.00
N ASP A 289 -17.34 6.59 -12.82
CA ASP A 289 -16.86 6.90 -14.18
C ASP A 289 -15.69 7.91 -14.20
N VAL A 290 -15.37 8.50 -13.06
CA VAL A 290 -14.25 9.47 -12.92
C VAL A 290 -12.94 8.85 -13.42
N GLY A 291 -12.75 7.54 -13.23
CA GLY A 291 -11.58 6.79 -13.70
C GLY A 291 -11.42 6.78 -15.23
N ILE A 292 -12.50 6.93 -16.02
CA ILE A 292 -12.44 6.82 -17.49
C ILE A 292 -11.52 7.89 -18.09
N ARG A 293 -11.67 9.13 -17.69
CA ARG A 293 -10.83 10.25 -18.20
C ARG A 293 -9.36 10.06 -17.84
N TRP A 294 -9.09 9.59 -16.63
CA TRP A 294 -7.75 9.33 -16.15
C TRP A 294 -7.16 8.08 -16.78
N GLY A 295 -7.97 7.03 -16.96
CA GLY A 295 -7.54 5.82 -17.62
C GLY A 295 -7.00 6.07 -19.02
N ARG A 296 -7.69 6.89 -19.84
CA ARG A 296 -7.21 7.28 -21.17
C ARG A 296 -5.86 8.00 -21.10
N ARG A 297 -5.70 8.98 -20.20
CA ARG A 297 -4.42 9.68 -20.02
C ARG A 297 -3.29 8.76 -19.58
N LEU A 298 -3.59 7.82 -18.68
CA LEU A 298 -2.63 6.82 -18.23
C LEU A 298 -2.22 5.87 -19.38
N ALA A 299 -3.18 5.42 -20.19
CA ALA A 299 -2.90 4.62 -21.37
C ALA A 299 -2.06 5.38 -22.40
N ASP A 300 -2.41 6.65 -22.68
CA ASP A 300 -1.69 7.53 -23.61
C ASP A 300 -0.24 7.78 -23.14
N SER A 301 -0.01 7.76 -21.81
CA SER A 301 1.35 7.86 -21.23
C SER A 301 2.14 6.55 -21.27
N GLY A 302 1.52 5.46 -21.73
CA GLY A 302 2.13 4.14 -21.82
C GLY A 302 2.00 3.31 -20.53
N ALA A 303 1.20 3.74 -19.57
CA ALA A 303 0.92 2.98 -18.36
C ALA A 303 0.26 1.63 -18.69
N ARG A 304 0.70 0.58 -18.00
CA ARG A 304 0.15 -0.77 -18.15
C ARG A 304 -0.31 -1.29 -16.80
N SER A 305 -1.60 -1.49 -16.68
CA SER A 305 -2.18 -2.10 -15.49
C SER A 305 -3.32 -3.04 -15.85
N SER A 306 -3.66 -3.92 -14.94
CA SER A 306 -4.73 -4.89 -15.16
C SER A 306 -6.10 -4.23 -15.37
N TRP A 307 -6.38 -3.11 -14.70
CA TRP A 307 -7.66 -2.43 -14.84
C TRP A 307 -7.76 -1.67 -16.18
N LEU A 308 -6.67 -1.03 -16.64
CA LEU A 308 -6.62 -0.39 -17.97
C LEU A 308 -6.89 -1.39 -19.08
N SER A 309 -6.20 -2.53 -19.03
CA SER A 309 -6.36 -3.60 -20.05
C SER A 309 -7.78 -4.17 -20.07
N ARG A 310 -8.43 -4.30 -18.92
CA ARG A 310 -9.80 -4.85 -18.82
C ARG A 310 -10.88 -3.89 -19.27
N THR A 311 -10.64 -2.59 -19.17
CA THR A 311 -11.58 -1.55 -19.62
C THR A 311 -11.44 -1.19 -21.10
N GLY A 312 -10.46 -1.79 -21.80
CA GLY A 312 -10.18 -1.42 -23.21
C GLY A 312 -9.60 -0.03 -23.36
N LEU A 313 -9.07 0.57 -22.29
CA LEU A 313 -8.46 1.89 -22.27
C LEU A 313 -6.95 1.86 -22.57
N SER A 314 -6.37 0.64 -22.64
CA SER A 314 -4.94 0.41 -22.96
C SER A 314 -4.73 0.09 -24.42
#